data_e2d94f3c930a64116078f6e64f44755a
#
_entry.id   e2d94f3c930a64116078f6e64f44755a
#
_cell.length_a   1.000
_cell.length_b   1.000
_cell.length_c   1.000
_cell.angle_alpha   90.00
_cell.angle_beta   90.00
_cell.angle_gamma   90.00
#
_symmetry.space_group_name_H-M   'P 1'
#
loop_
_entity.id
_entity.type
_entity.pdbx_description
1 polymer ?
#
loop_
_entity_poly.entity_id
_entity_poly.type
_entity_poly.pdbx_seq_one_letter_code
_entity_poly.pdbx_strand_id
1 'polypeptide(L)'
;EVSPARLPRWISPVLITLAIVALIPPLWIARARVVQSDKPRWHTFIDMDYQPKAKPQTVSALFADGRADRLPVAGTVARGQLRDDERLYRGIDPDAEPPKPEPGAAAGEPAVAWVQDFPLPVTAEMMKRGRQRYNVYCAPCHGLAGEGDGLVARRATELQQGTWIPPTSLHSEAVRPQPVGQLFNT
;
A
#
# COMPACT_ATOMS: atom_id res chain seq x y z
N GLU A 1 -38.85 60.67 -28.65
CA GLU A 1 -38.16 60.24 -27.41
C GLU A 1 -38.94 59.10 -26.80
N VAL A 2 -38.41 57.93 -26.94
CA VAL A 2 -38.99 56.71 -26.31
C VAL A 2 -38.52 56.70 -24.84
N SER A 3 -39.44 56.98 -23.92
CA SER A 3 -39.15 56.89 -22.48
C SER A 3 -38.75 55.48 -22.09
N PRO A 4 -37.62 55.29 -21.41
CA PRO A 4 -37.17 53.93 -21.00
C PRO A 4 -38.26 53.34 -20.10
N ALA A 5 -38.78 52.18 -20.53
CA ALA A 5 -39.74 51.40 -19.73
C ALA A 5 -39.12 51.04 -18.38
N ARG A 6 -39.66 51.63 -17.29
CA ARG A 6 -39.20 51.31 -15.93
C ARG A 6 -39.67 49.90 -15.59
N LEU A 7 -38.68 49.01 -15.40
CA LEU A 7 -38.95 47.65 -14.95
C LEU A 7 -39.72 47.63 -13.61
N PRO A 8 -40.69 46.74 -13.44
CA PRO A 8 -41.43 46.62 -12.19
C PRO A 8 -40.49 46.39 -11.00
N ARG A 9 -40.74 47.00 -9.87
CA ARG A 9 -39.85 46.98 -8.67
C ARG A 9 -39.53 45.57 -8.13
N TRP A 10 -40.37 44.58 -8.40
CA TRP A 10 -40.16 43.20 -7.97
C TRP A 10 -39.14 42.42 -8.83
N ILE A 11 -38.83 42.92 -10.05
CA ILE A 11 -37.89 42.24 -10.95
C ILE A 11 -36.46 42.29 -10.38
N SER A 12 -36.04 43.40 -9.81
CA SER A 12 -34.69 43.55 -9.26
C SER A 12 -34.37 42.56 -8.12
N PRO A 13 -35.23 42.37 -7.09
CA PRO A 13 -34.96 41.40 -6.06
C PRO A 13 -34.98 39.96 -6.59
N VAL A 14 -35.86 39.66 -7.55
CA VAL A 14 -35.87 38.32 -8.18
C VAL A 14 -34.58 38.04 -8.95
N LEU A 15 -34.08 38.97 -9.74
CA LEU A 15 -32.82 38.81 -10.47
C LEU A 15 -31.63 38.70 -9.53
N ILE A 16 -31.61 39.45 -8.44
CA ILE A 16 -30.54 39.34 -7.40
C ILE A 16 -30.58 37.97 -6.76
N THR A 17 -31.76 37.47 -6.39
CA THR A 17 -31.89 36.16 -5.79
C THR A 17 -31.44 35.06 -6.75
N LEU A 18 -31.84 35.12 -8.02
CA LEU A 18 -31.38 34.18 -9.04
C LEU A 18 -29.85 34.21 -9.24
N ALA A 19 -29.27 35.42 -9.26
CA ALA A 19 -27.82 35.57 -9.37
C ALA A 19 -27.08 34.98 -8.17
N ILE A 20 -27.59 35.18 -6.95
CA ILE A 20 -27.02 34.59 -5.73
C ILE A 20 -27.12 33.07 -5.79
N VAL A 21 -28.27 32.52 -6.15
CA VAL A 21 -28.47 31.06 -6.27
C VAL A 21 -27.57 30.48 -7.34
N ALA A 22 -27.40 31.15 -8.47
CA ALA A 22 -26.52 30.72 -9.56
C ALA A 22 -25.01 30.70 -9.16
N LEU A 23 -24.60 31.49 -8.16
CA LEU A 23 -23.23 31.51 -7.67
C LEU A 23 -22.92 30.36 -6.71
N ILE A 24 -23.92 29.73 -6.10
CA ILE A 24 -23.70 28.63 -5.11
C ILE A 24 -22.94 27.46 -5.72
N PRO A 25 -23.34 26.85 -6.86
CA PRO A 25 -22.63 25.74 -7.45
C PRO A 25 -21.15 26.02 -7.80
N PRO A 26 -20.81 27.11 -8.50
CA PRO A 26 -19.42 27.41 -8.84
C PRO A 26 -18.56 27.70 -7.61
N LEU A 27 -19.10 28.36 -6.58
CA LEU A 27 -18.40 28.58 -5.33
C LEU A 27 -18.15 27.28 -4.59
N TRP A 28 -19.10 26.36 -4.58
CA TRP A 28 -18.92 25.05 -3.99
C TRP A 28 -17.87 24.20 -4.74
N ILE A 29 -17.89 24.23 -6.07
CA ILE A 29 -16.89 23.58 -6.91
C ILE A 29 -15.50 24.18 -6.67
N ALA A 30 -15.40 25.51 -6.60
CA ALA A 30 -14.14 26.20 -6.32
C ALA A 30 -13.58 25.80 -4.94
N ARG A 31 -14.45 25.77 -3.92
CA ARG A 31 -14.07 25.29 -2.59
C ARG A 31 -13.60 23.84 -2.62
N ALA A 32 -14.29 22.94 -3.31
CA ALA A 32 -13.96 21.52 -3.39
C ALA A 32 -12.62 21.28 -4.13
N ARG A 33 -12.14 22.21 -4.94
CA ARG A 33 -10.82 22.13 -5.59
C ARG A 33 -9.66 22.57 -4.70
N VAL A 34 -9.92 23.44 -3.73
CA VAL A 34 -8.88 24.00 -2.87
C VAL A 34 -8.80 23.24 -1.53
N VAL A 35 -9.95 22.86 -0.99
CA VAL A 35 -10.00 22.15 0.29
C VAL A 35 -9.89 20.65 0.06
N GLN A 36 -8.82 20.03 0.58
CA GLN A 36 -8.68 18.59 0.59
C GLN A 36 -9.69 17.96 1.56
N SER A 37 -10.32 16.87 1.13
CA SER A 37 -11.30 16.14 1.93
C SER A 37 -10.80 14.75 2.23
N ASP A 38 -10.85 14.35 3.49
CA ASP A 38 -10.57 12.99 3.95
C ASP A 38 -11.73 12.02 3.69
N LYS A 39 -12.86 12.54 3.24
CA LYS A 39 -14.03 11.73 2.93
C LYS A 39 -13.99 11.23 1.49
N PRO A 40 -14.49 10.01 1.23
CA PRO A 40 -14.61 9.51 -0.13
C PRO A 40 -15.49 10.45 -0.97
N ARG A 41 -15.18 10.53 -2.25
CA ARG A 41 -15.97 11.38 -3.19
C ARG A 41 -17.41 10.90 -3.23
N TRP A 42 -18.34 11.85 -3.28
CA TRP A 42 -19.74 11.51 -3.47
C TRP A 42 -19.99 11.16 -4.94
N HIS A 43 -20.42 9.91 -5.15
CA HIS A 43 -20.84 9.40 -6.45
C HIS A 43 -22.36 9.57 -6.58
N THR A 44 -22.78 10.51 -7.43
CA THR A 44 -24.21 10.77 -7.68
C THR A 44 -24.85 9.65 -8.51
N PHE A 45 -24.08 9.09 -9.45
CA PHE A 45 -24.49 7.96 -10.29
C PHE A 45 -23.58 6.79 -9.98
N ILE A 46 -24.17 5.76 -9.36
CA ILE A 46 -23.44 4.55 -8.88
C ILE A 46 -23.31 3.52 -10.02
N ASP A 47 -23.18 3.90 -11.21
CA ASP A 47 -23.11 3.09 -12.43
C ASP A 47 -22.58 1.65 -12.18
N MET A 48 -21.30 1.40 -12.42
CA MET A 48 -20.68 0.08 -12.25
C MET A 48 -19.92 -0.09 -10.93
N ASP A 49 -20.10 0.78 -9.97
CA ASP A 49 -19.43 0.71 -8.66
C ASP A 49 -19.81 -0.56 -7.89
N TYR A 50 -21.07 -0.98 -8.00
CA TYR A 50 -21.57 -2.21 -7.41
C TYR A 50 -21.91 -3.22 -8.49
N GLN A 51 -21.10 -4.26 -8.58
CA GLN A 51 -21.29 -5.34 -9.54
C GLN A 51 -21.47 -6.66 -8.79
N PRO A 52 -22.32 -7.58 -9.30
CA PRO A 52 -22.49 -8.92 -8.72
C PRO A 52 -21.31 -9.83 -9.11
N LYS A 53 -20.09 -9.43 -8.75
CA LYS A 53 -18.88 -10.21 -8.96
C LYS A 53 -18.14 -10.41 -7.66
N ALA A 54 -17.57 -11.59 -7.49
CA ALA A 54 -16.66 -11.85 -6.38
C ALA A 54 -15.33 -11.08 -6.60
N LYS A 55 -14.92 -10.31 -5.61
CA LYS A 55 -13.62 -9.62 -5.57
C LYS A 55 -12.79 -10.25 -4.46
N PRO A 56 -11.43 -10.16 -4.53
CA PRO A 56 -10.59 -10.52 -3.40
C PRO A 56 -11.04 -9.78 -2.13
N GLN A 57 -11.01 -10.46 -1.00
CA GLN A 57 -11.39 -9.91 0.32
C GLN A 57 -12.89 -9.54 0.48
N THR A 58 -13.76 -9.93 -0.46
CA THR A 58 -15.21 -9.78 -0.27
C THR A 58 -15.81 -10.96 0.47
N VAL A 59 -16.92 -10.71 1.16
CA VAL A 59 -17.69 -11.76 1.81
C VAL A 59 -18.48 -12.55 0.78
N SER A 60 -18.54 -13.88 0.94
CA SER A 60 -19.35 -14.78 0.12
C SER A 60 -20.27 -15.59 1.03
N ALA A 61 -21.57 -15.54 0.75
CA ALA A 61 -22.55 -16.37 1.44
C ALA A 61 -22.56 -17.84 0.97
N LEU A 62 -21.83 -18.17 -0.11
CA LEU A 62 -21.79 -19.53 -0.66
C LEU A 62 -20.88 -20.48 0.14
N PHE A 63 -19.96 -19.93 0.92
CA PHE A 63 -18.96 -20.71 1.67
C PHE A 63 -19.12 -20.50 3.16
N ALA A 64 -18.98 -21.60 3.93
CA ALA A 64 -19.13 -21.58 5.37
C ALA A 64 -18.14 -20.66 6.10
N ASP A 65 -16.94 -20.45 5.51
CA ASP A 65 -15.91 -19.53 6.01
C ASP A 65 -16.16 -18.06 5.60
N GLY A 66 -17.22 -17.80 4.84
CA GLY A 66 -17.59 -16.47 4.39
C GLY A 66 -16.62 -15.82 3.39
N ARG A 67 -15.61 -16.52 2.90
CA ARG A 67 -14.57 -15.97 2.03
C ARG A 67 -14.88 -16.20 0.56
N ALA A 68 -14.88 -15.15 -0.25
CA ALA A 68 -14.95 -15.25 -1.70
C ALA A 68 -13.64 -15.76 -2.32
N ASP A 69 -12.52 -15.46 -1.69
CA ASP A 69 -11.20 -15.87 -2.12
C ASP A 69 -10.88 -17.28 -1.60
N ARG A 70 -10.62 -18.20 -2.52
CA ARG A 70 -10.39 -19.61 -2.20
C ARG A 70 -8.92 -19.95 -2.31
N LEU A 71 -8.44 -20.70 -1.33
CA LEU A 71 -7.11 -21.28 -1.41
C LEU A 71 -7.04 -22.31 -2.54
N PRO A 72 -5.90 -22.45 -3.23
CA PRO A 72 -5.69 -23.52 -4.19
C PRO A 72 -5.95 -24.88 -3.54
N VAL A 73 -6.39 -25.85 -4.33
CA VAL A 73 -6.53 -27.22 -3.87
C VAL A 73 -5.17 -27.75 -3.43
N ALA A 74 -5.12 -28.40 -2.27
CA ALA A 74 -3.88 -28.96 -1.74
C ALA A 74 -3.18 -29.87 -2.78
N GLY A 75 -1.88 -29.71 -2.93
CA GLY A 75 -1.09 -30.45 -3.92
C GLY A 75 -1.14 -29.92 -5.34
N THR A 76 -1.86 -28.80 -5.60
CA THR A 76 -1.87 -28.16 -6.91
C THR A 76 -0.93 -26.97 -6.97
N VAL A 77 -0.22 -26.84 -8.07
CA VAL A 77 0.65 -25.69 -8.38
C VAL A 77 0.18 -25.06 -9.69
N ALA A 78 -0.06 -23.77 -9.69
CA ALA A 78 -0.43 -23.07 -10.91
C ALA A 78 0.75 -23.04 -11.90
N ARG A 79 0.44 -23.03 -13.19
CA ARG A 79 1.48 -22.98 -14.24
C ARG A 79 2.38 -21.76 -14.02
N GLY A 80 3.70 -21.98 -13.98
CA GLY A 80 4.71 -20.95 -13.75
C GLY A 80 4.87 -20.52 -12.29
N GLN A 81 4.21 -21.17 -11.34
CA GLN A 81 4.34 -20.90 -9.91
C GLN A 81 5.03 -22.03 -9.13
N LEU A 82 5.66 -22.98 -9.83
CA LEU A 82 6.51 -23.95 -9.17
C LEU A 82 7.71 -23.22 -8.55
N ARG A 83 7.88 -23.40 -7.24
CA ARG A 83 8.92 -22.76 -6.42
C ARG A 83 9.63 -23.84 -5.61
N ASP A 84 10.27 -24.74 -6.31
CA ASP A 84 10.96 -25.91 -5.75
C ASP A 84 12.40 -25.60 -5.30
N ASP A 85 12.99 -24.52 -5.79
CA ASP A 85 14.31 -24.05 -5.34
C ASP A 85 14.17 -23.24 -4.03
N GLU A 86 14.43 -23.89 -2.89
CA GLU A 86 14.33 -23.25 -1.58
C GLU A 86 15.35 -22.15 -1.36
N ARG A 87 16.52 -22.24 -1.98
CA ARG A 87 17.54 -21.18 -1.89
C ARG A 87 17.06 -19.90 -2.55
N LEU A 88 16.46 -20.02 -3.75
CA LEU A 88 16.00 -18.87 -4.52
C LEU A 88 14.68 -18.28 -3.99
N TYR A 89 13.73 -19.12 -3.61
CA TYR A 89 12.37 -18.67 -3.28
C TYR A 89 12.11 -18.49 -1.80
N ARG A 90 12.94 -19.07 -0.92
CA ARG A 90 12.77 -18.99 0.53
C ARG A 90 14.02 -18.51 1.28
N GLY A 91 15.16 -18.43 0.61
CA GLY A 91 16.42 -18.07 1.24
C GLY A 91 16.97 -19.15 2.20
N ILE A 92 16.48 -20.38 2.10
CA ILE A 92 16.86 -21.50 2.96
C ILE A 92 17.89 -22.37 2.24
N ASP A 93 18.94 -22.76 2.92
CA ASP A 93 19.91 -23.72 2.41
C ASP A 93 19.53 -25.14 2.86
N PRO A 94 18.97 -25.97 1.97
CA PRO A 94 18.54 -27.33 2.32
C PRO A 94 19.68 -28.29 2.64
N ASP A 95 20.90 -27.94 2.22
CA ASP A 95 22.08 -28.79 2.41
C ASP A 95 22.89 -28.41 3.65
N ALA A 96 22.57 -27.28 4.29
CA ALA A 96 23.27 -26.85 5.50
C ALA A 96 22.56 -27.33 6.78
N GLU A 97 23.32 -27.73 7.78
CA GLU A 97 22.76 -28.00 9.11
C GLU A 97 22.23 -26.71 9.74
N PRO A 98 20.99 -26.71 10.27
CA PRO A 98 20.48 -25.55 10.98
C PRO A 98 21.36 -25.22 12.19
N PRO A 99 21.58 -23.93 12.49
CA PRO A 99 22.38 -23.52 13.63
C PRO A 99 21.74 -24.03 14.93
N LYS A 100 22.56 -24.31 15.93
CA LYS A 100 22.03 -24.66 17.25
C LYS A 100 21.23 -23.47 17.80
N PRO A 101 20.09 -23.73 18.43
CA PRO A 101 19.29 -22.65 19.03
C PRO A 101 20.16 -21.83 19.99
N GLU A 102 20.12 -20.52 19.83
CA GLU A 102 20.75 -19.57 20.75
C GLU A 102 20.13 -19.70 22.15
N PRO A 103 20.92 -19.60 23.22
CA PRO A 103 20.37 -19.55 24.57
C PRO A 103 19.46 -18.32 24.74
N GLY A 104 18.15 -18.53 24.81
CA GLY A 104 17.14 -17.48 24.90
C GLY A 104 16.25 -17.31 23.65
N ALA A 105 16.47 -18.11 22.61
CA ALA A 105 15.51 -18.18 21.51
C ALA A 105 14.13 -18.65 22.01
N ALA A 106 13.06 -18.05 21.51
CA ALA A 106 11.70 -18.43 21.89
C ALA A 106 11.49 -19.92 21.65
N ALA A 107 11.03 -20.64 22.68
CA ALA A 107 10.82 -22.07 22.58
C ALA A 107 9.78 -22.37 21.50
N GLY A 108 10.23 -22.99 20.40
CA GLY A 108 9.37 -23.43 19.30
C GLY A 108 9.67 -22.84 17.91
N GLU A 109 10.55 -21.86 17.79
CA GLU A 109 11.00 -21.45 16.46
C GLU A 109 12.04 -22.44 15.92
N PRO A 110 11.79 -23.07 14.76
CA PRO A 110 12.77 -23.95 14.15
C PRO A 110 14.00 -23.14 13.75
N ALA A 111 15.19 -23.60 14.14
CA ALA A 111 16.42 -23.03 13.64
C ALA A 111 16.47 -23.25 12.11
N VAL A 112 16.70 -22.20 11.34
CA VAL A 112 16.72 -22.22 9.88
C VAL A 112 18.14 -21.98 9.40
N ALA A 113 18.62 -22.84 8.51
CA ALA A 113 19.88 -22.63 7.81
C ALA A 113 19.66 -21.63 6.67
N TRP A 114 20.05 -20.38 6.87
CA TRP A 114 19.90 -19.34 5.89
C TRP A 114 21.03 -19.34 4.85
N VAL A 115 20.69 -19.09 3.58
CA VAL A 115 21.67 -18.87 2.51
C VAL A 115 22.52 -17.65 2.85
N GLN A 116 23.85 -17.81 2.78
CA GLN A 116 24.81 -16.75 3.08
C GLN A 116 25.10 -15.87 1.87
N ASP A 117 25.13 -16.46 0.68
CA ASP A 117 25.44 -15.80 -0.58
C ASP A 117 24.21 -15.67 -1.48
N PHE A 118 24.25 -14.75 -2.42
CA PHE A 118 23.16 -14.60 -3.39
C PHE A 118 23.07 -15.85 -4.28
N PRO A 119 21.89 -16.50 -4.40
CA PRO A 119 21.71 -17.69 -5.23
C PRO A 119 21.79 -17.43 -6.72
N LEU A 120 21.91 -16.17 -7.12
CA LEU A 120 22.02 -15.70 -8.51
C LEU A 120 23.24 -14.79 -8.66
N PRO A 121 23.87 -14.76 -9.86
CA PRO A 121 24.97 -13.85 -10.11
C PRO A 121 24.49 -12.40 -10.05
N VAL A 122 25.12 -11.58 -9.21
CA VAL A 122 24.79 -10.15 -9.07
C VAL A 122 25.40 -9.38 -10.24
N THR A 123 24.53 -8.91 -11.15
CA THR A 123 24.94 -8.14 -12.31
C THR A 123 24.59 -6.66 -12.12
N ALA A 124 25.24 -5.78 -12.90
CA ALA A 124 24.93 -4.33 -12.92
C ALA A 124 23.45 -4.06 -13.29
N GLU A 125 22.88 -4.88 -14.18
CA GLU A 125 21.48 -4.76 -14.57
C GLU A 125 20.54 -5.16 -13.42
N MET A 126 20.86 -6.26 -12.72
CA MET A 126 20.11 -6.67 -11.51
C MET A 126 20.15 -5.58 -10.44
N MET A 127 21.32 -4.97 -10.19
CA MET A 127 21.46 -3.87 -9.24
C MET A 127 20.63 -2.65 -9.63
N LYS A 128 20.64 -2.28 -10.92
CA LYS A 128 19.81 -1.18 -11.45
C LYS A 128 18.32 -1.46 -11.25
N ARG A 129 17.87 -2.69 -11.55
CA ARG A 129 16.50 -3.12 -11.35
C ARG A 129 16.15 -3.15 -9.86
N GLY A 130 17.02 -3.70 -9.02
CA GLY A 130 16.86 -3.72 -7.56
C GLY A 130 16.66 -2.31 -6.99
N ARG A 131 17.49 -1.36 -7.40
CA ARG A 131 17.34 0.05 -7.01
C ARG A 131 16.00 0.64 -7.42
N GLN A 132 15.54 0.37 -8.65
CA GLN A 132 14.21 0.82 -9.08
C GLN A 132 13.10 0.25 -8.19
N ARG A 133 13.16 -1.05 -7.88
CA ARG A 133 12.16 -1.71 -7.03
C ARG A 133 12.21 -1.20 -5.59
N TYR A 134 13.40 -1.07 -5.04
CA TYR A 134 13.60 -0.49 -3.72
C TYR A 134 12.98 0.92 -3.63
N ASN A 135 13.26 1.79 -4.60
CA ASN A 135 12.74 3.16 -4.61
C ASN A 135 11.20 3.21 -4.68
N VAL A 136 10.57 2.24 -5.34
CA VAL A 136 9.11 2.18 -5.49
C VAL A 136 8.43 1.58 -4.25
N TYR A 137 8.97 0.48 -3.72
CA TYR A 137 8.27 -0.33 -2.71
C TYR A 137 8.82 -0.15 -1.29
N CYS A 138 10.11 0.08 -1.13
CA CYS A 138 10.76 0.10 0.18
C CYS A 138 11.06 1.52 0.67
N ALA A 139 11.56 2.38 -0.21
CA ALA A 139 11.98 3.73 0.14
C ALA A 139 10.88 4.63 0.72
N PRO A 140 9.58 4.49 0.40
CA PRO A 140 8.53 5.27 1.07
C PRO A 140 8.56 5.14 2.60
N CYS A 141 8.90 3.97 3.11
CA CYS A 141 9.04 3.71 4.54
C CYS A 141 10.51 3.76 5.01
N HIS A 142 11.43 3.08 4.30
CA HIS A 142 12.82 2.95 4.71
C HIS A 142 13.73 4.12 4.32
N GLY A 143 13.27 5.07 3.49
CA GLY A 143 14.10 6.14 2.96
C GLY A 143 14.94 5.70 1.77
N LEU A 144 15.44 6.65 0.98
CA LEU A 144 16.26 6.35 -0.21
C LEU A 144 17.63 5.76 0.14
N ALA A 145 18.13 6.06 1.33
CA ALA A 145 19.39 5.54 1.86
C ALA A 145 19.20 4.31 2.76
N GLY A 146 17.96 3.96 3.14
CA GLY A 146 17.70 2.82 4.03
C GLY A 146 17.79 3.13 5.52
N GLU A 147 17.77 4.39 5.91
CA GLU A 147 17.88 4.83 7.32
C GLU A 147 16.59 4.66 8.14
N GLY A 148 15.48 4.28 7.52
CA GLY A 148 14.18 4.18 8.19
C GLY A 148 13.41 5.49 8.24
N ASP A 149 13.86 6.52 7.52
CA ASP A 149 13.35 7.89 7.53
C ASP A 149 12.48 8.24 6.33
N GLY A 150 11.85 7.27 5.70
CA GLY A 150 10.99 7.48 4.55
C GLY A 150 9.80 8.42 4.84
N LEU A 151 9.22 9.00 3.80
CA LEU A 151 8.13 9.98 3.93
C LEU A 151 6.94 9.43 4.71
N VAL A 152 6.60 8.15 4.50
CA VAL A 152 5.51 7.48 5.22
C VAL A 152 5.87 7.29 6.69
N ALA A 153 7.10 6.85 6.98
CA ALA A 153 7.57 6.68 8.36
C ALA A 153 7.57 7.98 9.12
N ARG A 154 8.12 9.06 8.53
CA ARG A 154 8.09 10.40 9.13
C ARG A 154 6.68 10.88 9.41
N ARG A 155 5.78 10.72 8.42
CA ARG A 155 4.39 11.15 8.60
C ARG A 155 3.64 10.36 9.68
N ALA A 156 3.85 9.06 9.74
CA ALA A 156 3.24 8.22 10.78
C ALA A 156 3.76 8.57 12.18
N THR A 157 5.05 8.88 12.29
CA THR A 157 5.66 9.34 13.54
C THR A 157 5.11 10.71 13.98
N GLU A 158 4.96 11.66 13.05
CA GLU A 158 4.35 12.96 13.32
C GLU A 158 2.91 12.86 13.83
N LEU A 159 2.14 11.91 13.28
CA LEU A 159 0.76 11.67 13.69
C LEU A 159 0.63 10.94 15.03
N GLN A 160 1.76 10.52 15.63
CA GLN A 160 1.79 9.83 16.91
C GLN A 160 0.81 8.65 17.00
N GLN A 161 0.72 7.85 15.96
CA GLN A 161 -0.11 6.64 15.94
C GLN A 161 0.44 5.65 16.98
N GLY A 162 -0.32 5.41 18.05
CA GLY A 162 0.14 4.72 19.25
C GLY A 162 0.69 3.29 19.07
N THR A 163 0.43 2.65 17.93
CA THR A 163 0.94 1.32 17.56
C THR A 163 2.02 1.39 16.49
N TRP A 164 2.40 2.59 16.02
CA TRP A 164 3.39 2.73 14.99
C TRP A 164 4.81 2.50 15.53
N ILE A 165 5.50 1.57 14.90
CA ILE A 165 6.92 1.29 15.12
C ILE A 165 7.68 1.75 13.88
N PRO A 166 8.61 2.70 13.98
CA PRO A 166 9.43 3.14 12.85
C PRO A 166 10.24 1.97 12.27
N PRO A 167 10.43 1.92 10.93
CA PRO A 167 11.28 0.90 10.33
C PRO A 167 12.71 1.02 10.83
N THR A 168 13.32 -0.12 11.13
CA THR A 168 14.74 -0.16 11.53
C THR A 168 15.64 0.28 10.37
N SER A 169 16.71 1.01 10.67
CA SER A 169 17.76 1.34 9.69
C SER A 169 18.38 0.03 9.15
N LEU A 170 18.46 -0.09 7.83
CA LEU A 170 19.13 -1.22 7.16
C LEU A 170 20.66 -1.23 7.41
N HIS A 171 21.20 -0.13 7.94
CA HIS A 171 22.60 0.00 8.30
C HIS A 171 22.91 -0.33 9.77
N SER A 172 21.88 -0.67 10.56
CA SER A 172 22.05 -0.99 11.96
C SER A 172 22.89 -2.25 12.18
N GLU A 173 23.52 -2.34 13.33
CA GLU A 173 24.31 -3.52 13.74
C GLU A 173 23.44 -4.79 13.88
N ALA A 174 22.16 -4.62 14.08
CA ALA A 174 21.20 -5.72 14.15
C ALA A 174 20.86 -6.30 12.77
N VAL A 175 20.94 -5.51 11.69
CA VAL A 175 20.54 -5.93 10.33
C VAL A 175 21.75 -6.35 9.49
N ARG A 176 22.82 -5.59 9.53
CA ARG A 176 24.00 -5.81 8.67
C ARG A 176 24.65 -7.21 8.73
N PRO A 177 24.75 -7.88 9.89
CA PRO A 177 25.34 -9.21 9.98
C PRO A 177 24.40 -10.33 9.57
N GLN A 178 23.12 -10.03 9.29
CA GLN A 178 22.15 -11.07 8.94
C GLN A 178 22.47 -11.70 7.60
N PRO A 179 22.32 -13.05 7.49
CA PRO A 179 22.45 -13.75 6.22
C PRO A 179 21.50 -13.22 5.15
N VAL A 180 21.94 -13.27 3.89
CA VAL A 180 21.12 -12.81 2.76
C VAL A 180 19.76 -13.51 2.70
N GLY A 181 19.74 -14.82 2.97
CA GLY A 181 18.49 -15.60 3.01
C GLY A 181 17.52 -15.13 4.09
N GLN A 182 18.02 -14.74 5.26
CA GLN A 182 17.20 -14.19 6.34
C GLN A 182 16.60 -12.83 5.95
N LEU A 183 17.42 -11.92 5.40
CA LEU A 183 16.95 -10.62 4.91
C LEU A 183 15.90 -10.76 3.81
N PHE A 184 16.01 -11.80 2.98
CA PHE A 184 15.04 -12.07 1.92
C PHE A 184 13.70 -12.59 2.46
N ASN A 185 13.72 -13.35 3.55
CA ASN A 185 12.53 -14.01 4.13
C ASN A 185 11.83 -13.16 5.21
N THR A 186 12.40 -12.02 5.58
CA THR A 186 11.79 -11.05 6.51
C THR A 186 10.72 -10.24 5.79
#